data_f46bd498ea8a13b16a36ffcc8674c83b
#
_entry.id   f46bd498ea8a13b16a36ffcc8674c83b
#
_cell.length_a   1.000
_cell.length_b   1.000
_cell.length_c   1.000
_cell.angle_alpha   90.00
_cell.angle_beta   90.00
_cell.angle_gamma   90.00
#
_symmetry.space_group_name_H-M   'P 1'
#
loop_
_entity.id
_entity.type
_entity.pdbx_description
1 polymer ?
#
loop_
_entity_poly.entity_id
_entity_poly.type
_entity_poly.pdbx_seq_one_letter_code
_entity_poly.pdbx_strand_id
1 'polypeptide(L)'
;MFNRIKFDEIVEVLKEKKAKIVGIQLPDGLKYKCDEIARYLESHGFKVIISGSSCYGACDVDLDLLKEVDILLHFAHTPIFDLKNVIYVPYFIDYDLEDFKHIKIEEKSIALIASAQYAWKLNEVKAVLEERGYDVELKKGSGRVKMLGQVLGCNYSVLRNSKAEAVLFVGDGLFHPIGAKIYTGKKVYRFSPLDKEFEEVTVDDFLKRRMLSISKAMEADRGAILVSKKIGQKRLNLALRLKDEADKAGKRVDVIYLDEVTPEKLSNFLYGYYVNTACPRISYDDFELFKVPILTPQEFEILIGIRSWENYEMDEIL
;
A
#
# COMPACT_ATOMS: atom_id res chain seq x y z
N MET A 1 20.88 -1.10 9.08
CA MET A 1 19.56 -1.05 8.45
C MET A 1 19.40 -2.08 7.33
N PHE A 2 20.38 -2.26 6.44
CA PHE A 2 20.34 -3.31 5.39
C PHE A 2 21.02 -4.64 5.77
N ASN A 3 21.27 -4.90 7.05
CA ASN A 3 22.05 -6.06 7.52
C ASN A 3 21.47 -7.44 7.14
N ARG A 4 20.23 -7.48 6.65
CA ARG A 4 19.58 -8.71 6.18
C ARG A 4 19.53 -8.82 4.66
N ILE A 5 19.92 -7.79 3.92
CA ILE A 5 20.03 -7.86 2.48
C ILE A 5 21.37 -8.53 2.16
N LYS A 6 21.29 -9.68 1.52
CA LYS A 6 22.46 -10.45 1.11
C LYS A 6 22.96 -9.92 -0.24
N PHE A 7 23.72 -8.84 -0.19
CA PHE A 7 24.23 -8.19 -1.39
C PHE A 7 25.09 -9.10 -2.26
N ASP A 8 25.85 -10.01 -1.65
CA ASP A 8 26.68 -11.00 -2.38
C ASP A 8 25.81 -11.91 -3.24
N GLU A 9 24.66 -12.40 -2.72
CA GLU A 9 23.72 -13.20 -3.49
C GLU A 9 23.12 -12.42 -4.68
N ILE A 10 22.84 -11.11 -4.48
CA ILE A 10 22.37 -10.23 -5.57
C ILE A 10 23.46 -10.12 -6.65
N VAL A 11 24.72 -9.91 -6.28
CA VAL A 11 25.85 -9.82 -7.20
C VAL A 11 26.00 -11.12 -8.01
N GLU A 12 25.87 -12.29 -7.39
CA GLU A 12 25.92 -13.56 -8.08
C GLU A 12 24.81 -13.69 -9.12
N VAL A 13 23.56 -13.38 -8.75
CA VAL A 13 22.42 -13.37 -9.68
C VAL A 13 22.64 -12.40 -10.84
N LEU A 14 23.16 -11.20 -10.58
CA LEU A 14 23.47 -10.23 -11.63
C LEU A 14 24.54 -10.75 -12.62
N LYS A 15 25.58 -11.44 -12.10
CA LYS A 15 26.62 -12.06 -12.92
C LYS A 15 26.09 -13.22 -13.76
N GLU A 16 25.27 -14.10 -13.16
CA GLU A 16 24.60 -15.20 -13.88
C GLU A 16 23.74 -14.67 -15.04
N LYS A 17 23.02 -13.56 -14.81
CA LYS A 17 22.21 -12.89 -15.82
C LYS A 17 23.04 -12.06 -16.81
N LYS A 18 24.37 -12.02 -16.65
CA LYS A 18 25.31 -11.25 -17.49
C LYS A 18 24.96 -9.77 -17.57
N ALA A 19 24.39 -9.21 -16.52
CA ALA A 19 24.08 -7.80 -16.44
C ALA A 19 25.36 -6.95 -16.49
N LYS A 20 25.31 -5.83 -17.18
CA LYS A 20 26.39 -4.82 -17.25
C LYS A 20 25.94 -3.50 -16.67
N ILE A 21 24.70 -3.12 -16.92
CA ILE A 21 24.09 -1.89 -16.44
C ILE A 21 22.94 -2.27 -15.50
N VAL A 22 23.03 -1.82 -14.25
CA VAL A 22 22.08 -2.13 -13.19
C VAL A 22 21.37 -0.85 -12.75
N GLY A 23 20.05 -0.84 -12.84
CA GLY A 23 19.23 0.21 -12.26
C GLY A 23 18.98 -0.06 -10.77
N ILE A 24 18.95 0.98 -9.95
CA ILE A 24 18.50 0.88 -8.55
C ILE A 24 17.35 1.85 -8.31
N GLN A 25 16.26 1.34 -7.75
CA GLN A 25 15.09 2.12 -7.35
C GLN A 25 14.78 1.86 -5.87
N LEU A 26 14.72 2.95 -5.08
CA LEU A 26 14.41 2.91 -3.65
C LEU A 26 13.19 3.79 -3.34
N PRO A 27 12.44 3.45 -2.28
CA PRO A 27 11.48 4.39 -1.68
C PRO A 27 12.15 5.69 -1.28
N ASP A 28 11.43 6.81 -1.35
CA ASP A 28 11.99 8.13 -1.09
C ASP A 28 12.68 8.22 0.27
N GLY A 29 12.10 7.61 1.31
CA GLY A 29 12.68 7.56 2.65
C GLY A 29 13.99 6.75 2.76
N LEU A 30 14.37 6.01 1.71
CA LEU A 30 15.61 5.21 1.66
C LEU A 30 16.62 5.69 0.61
N LYS A 31 16.29 6.71 -0.19
CA LYS A 31 17.17 7.21 -1.26
C LYS A 31 18.54 7.69 -0.76
N TYR A 32 18.65 8.11 0.49
CA TYR A 32 19.93 8.46 1.10
C TYR A 32 20.93 7.28 1.13
N LYS A 33 20.48 6.05 0.89
CA LYS A 33 21.32 4.85 0.79
C LYS A 33 21.79 4.54 -0.64
N CYS A 34 21.34 5.29 -1.65
CA CYS A 34 21.66 5.00 -3.04
C CYS A 34 23.18 4.98 -3.30
N ASP A 35 23.93 5.93 -2.71
CA ASP A 35 25.38 6.01 -2.89
C ASP A 35 26.11 4.77 -2.36
N GLU A 36 25.74 4.29 -1.18
CA GLU A 36 26.30 3.07 -0.58
C GLU A 36 26.07 1.84 -1.46
N ILE A 37 24.85 1.68 -1.96
CA ILE A 37 24.46 0.56 -2.83
C ILE A 37 25.16 0.66 -4.18
N ALA A 38 25.19 1.85 -4.78
CA ALA A 38 25.83 2.07 -6.08
C ALA A 38 27.31 1.73 -6.02
N ARG A 39 28.05 2.27 -5.05
CA ARG A 39 29.49 1.97 -4.87
C ARG A 39 29.77 0.49 -4.67
N TYR A 40 28.93 -0.19 -3.90
CA TYR A 40 29.06 -1.63 -3.71
C TYR A 40 28.93 -2.39 -5.04
N LEU A 41 27.92 -2.09 -5.85
CA LEU A 41 27.73 -2.73 -7.15
C LEU A 41 28.83 -2.37 -8.14
N GLU A 42 29.27 -1.11 -8.17
CA GLU A 42 30.37 -0.63 -9.03
C GLU A 42 31.70 -1.31 -8.69
N SER A 43 31.98 -1.57 -7.40
CA SER A 43 33.16 -2.32 -6.97
C SER A 43 33.18 -3.77 -7.48
N HIS A 44 32.03 -4.32 -7.88
CA HIS A 44 31.86 -5.64 -8.49
C HIS A 44 31.79 -5.60 -10.02
N GLY A 45 32.04 -4.42 -10.63
CA GLY A 45 32.20 -4.23 -12.07
C GLY A 45 30.93 -3.87 -12.84
N PHE A 46 29.84 -3.52 -12.15
CA PHE A 46 28.61 -3.05 -12.78
C PHE A 46 28.65 -1.54 -13.03
N LYS A 47 27.96 -1.08 -14.08
CA LYS A 47 27.57 0.33 -14.21
C LYS A 47 26.22 0.51 -13.53
N VAL A 48 26.09 1.55 -12.71
CA VAL A 48 24.86 1.77 -11.93
C VAL A 48 24.15 3.04 -12.35
N ILE A 49 22.82 2.96 -12.51
CA ILE A 49 21.94 4.10 -12.73
C ILE A 49 20.93 4.15 -11.60
N ILE A 50 20.83 5.32 -10.94
CA ILE A 50 19.91 5.53 -9.81
C ILE A 50 18.62 6.15 -10.35
N SER A 51 17.47 5.53 -10.01
CA SER A 51 16.16 6.14 -10.28
C SER A 51 15.94 7.37 -9.41
N GLY A 52 15.72 8.51 -10.02
CA GLY A 52 15.30 9.75 -9.36
C GLY A 52 13.78 9.83 -9.16
N SER A 53 13.01 8.95 -9.81
CA SER A 53 11.55 8.91 -9.73
C SER A 53 11.07 8.58 -8.31
N SER A 54 9.89 9.06 -7.93
CA SER A 54 9.23 8.62 -6.69
C SER A 54 8.98 7.11 -6.70
N CYS A 55 8.99 6.49 -5.53
CA CYS A 55 8.74 5.06 -5.37
C CYS A 55 7.90 4.81 -4.10
N TYR A 56 6.61 4.58 -4.29
CA TYR A 56 5.65 4.40 -3.20
C TYR A 56 5.37 2.93 -2.87
N GLY A 57 5.80 2.00 -3.72
CA GLY A 57 5.53 0.57 -3.53
C GLY A 57 5.93 -0.26 -4.74
N ALA A 58 5.77 -1.58 -4.68
CA ALA A 58 5.93 -2.47 -5.83
C ALA A 58 4.94 -2.18 -6.97
N CYS A 59 3.92 -1.35 -6.73
CA CYS A 59 3.00 -0.84 -7.74
C CYS A 59 3.58 0.32 -8.57
N ASP A 60 4.78 0.78 -8.26
CA ASP A 60 5.45 1.96 -8.80
C ASP A 60 6.87 1.63 -9.28
N VAL A 61 7.00 0.58 -10.08
CA VAL A 61 8.28 0.21 -10.72
C VAL A 61 8.58 1.20 -11.82
N ASP A 62 9.81 1.72 -11.85
CA ASP A 62 10.30 2.64 -12.89
C ASP A 62 10.51 1.89 -14.21
N LEU A 63 9.44 1.82 -15.00
CA LEU A 63 9.44 1.12 -16.29
C LEU A 63 10.24 1.87 -17.36
N ASP A 64 10.47 3.17 -17.19
CA ASP A 64 11.28 3.93 -18.15
C ASP A 64 12.75 3.66 -17.90
N LEU A 65 13.21 3.68 -16.65
CA LEU A 65 14.57 3.25 -16.32
C LEU A 65 14.81 1.77 -16.68
N LEU A 66 13.79 0.91 -16.50
CA LEU A 66 13.91 -0.52 -16.86
C LEU A 66 14.24 -0.75 -18.33
N LYS A 67 13.90 0.17 -19.23
CA LYS A 67 14.25 0.09 -20.67
C LYS A 67 15.72 0.42 -20.96
N GLU A 68 16.37 1.15 -20.05
CA GLU A 68 17.73 1.67 -20.19
C GLU A 68 18.79 0.80 -19.49
N VAL A 69 18.36 -0.21 -18.71
CA VAL A 69 19.23 -1.07 -17.91
C VAL A 69 18.99 -2.55 -18.20
N ASP A 70 20.00 -3.38 -17.93
CA ASP A 70 19.86 -4.84 -18.09
C ASP A 70 18.97 -5.43 -17.00
N ILE A 71 19.13 -4.96 -15.76
CA ILE A 71 18.37 -5.38 -14.57
C ILE A 71 18.05 -4.16 -13.72
N LEU A 72 16.81 -4.07 -13.23
CA LEU A 72 16.39 -3.11 -12.23
C LEU A 72 16.28 -3.80 -10.86
N LEU A 73 17.03 -3.34 -9.87
CA LEU A 73 16.87 -3.73 -8.47
C LEU A 73 15.84 -2.80 -7.82
N HIS A 74 14.69 -3.35 -7.45
CA HIS A 74 13.61 -2.62 -6.79
C HIS A 74 13.60 -2.95 -5.30
N PHE A 75 14.03 -2.00 -4.47
CA PHE A 75 14.26 -2.20 -3.04
C PHE A 75 13.03 -1.98 -2.17
N ALA A 76 13.04 -2.62 -1.01
CA ALA A 76 12.12 -2.48 0.11
C ALA A 76 10.69 -2.97 -0.11
N HIS A 77 10.36 -3.55 -1.25
CA HIS A 77 9.03 -4.06 -1.52
C HIS A 77 9.04 -5.55 -1.91
N THR A 78 7.96 -6.24 -1.58
CA THR A 78 7.67 -7.57 -2.11
C THR A 78 7.02 -7.48 -3.49
N PRO A 79 7.28 -8.42 -4.42
CA PRO A 79 6.74 -8.36 -5.77
C PRO A 79 5.20 -8.44 -5.76
N ILE A 80 4.55 -7.60 -6.56
CA ILE A 80 3.12 -7.72 -6.89
C ILE A 80 2.93 -8.18 -8.34
N PHE A 81 3.95 -7.99 -9.18
CA PHE A 81 4.01 -8.45 -10.55
C PHE A 81 5.26 -9.30 -10.76
N ASP A 82 5.20 -10.19 -11.72
CA ASP A 82 6.36 -10.88 -12.27
C ASP A 82 6.84 -10.08 -13.51
N LEU A 83 7.77 -9.17 -13.28
CA LEU A 83 8.35 -8.33 -14.33
C LEU A 83 9.72 -8.88 -14.74
N LYS A 84 9.87 -9.18 -16.04
CA LYS A 84 11.15 -9.57 -16.60
C LYS A 84 12.20 -8.48 -16.30
N ASN A 85 13.38 -8.90 -15.88
CA ASN A 85 14.51 -8.03 -15.56
C ASN A 85 14.31 -7.08 -14.35
N VAL A 86 13.32 -7.34 -13.50
CA VAL A 86 13.19 -6.70 -12.19
C VAL A 86 13.52 -7.71 -11.11
N ILE A 87 14.44 -7.36 -10.20
CA ILE A 87 14.73 -8.12 -8.99
C ILE A 87 14.22 -7.30 -7.81
N TYR A 88 13.23 -7.84 -7.10
CA TYR A 88 12.74 -7.24 -5.88
C TYR A 88 13.64 -7.62 -4.72
N VAL A 89 14.10 -6.61 -3.99
CA VAL A 89 14.96 -6.76 -2.81
C VAL A 89 14.15 -6.31 -1.58
N PRO A 90 13.39 -7.20 -0.95
CA PRO A 90 12.53 -6.83 0.17
C PRO A 90 13.36 -6.35 1.36
N TYR A 91 12.78 -5.45 2.14
CA TYR A 91 13.36 -4.95 3.39
C TYR A 91 12.53 -5.45 4.55
N PHE A 92 13.17 -6.23 5.43
CA PHE A 92 12.54 -6.78 6.61
C PHE A 92 13.07 -6.11 7.87
N ILE A 93 12.15 -5.76 8.77
CA ILE A 93 12.45 -5.18 10.08
C ILE A 93 12.44 -6.32 11.09
N ASP A 94 13.52 -6.42 11.88
CA ASP A 94 13.57 -7.37 12.98
C ASP A 94 12.88 -6.79 14.22
N TYR A 95 12.27 -7.68 14.99
CA TYR A 95 11.56 -7.31 16.21
C TYR A 95 11.58 -8.44 17.23
N ASP A 96 11.40 -8.09 18.50
CA ASP A 96 11.46 -9.01 19.60
C ASP A 96 10.13 -9.76 19.77
N LEU A 97 10.20 -11.09 19.92
CA LEU A 97 9.04 -11.92 20.20
C LEU A 97 8.57 -11.80 21.66
N GLU A 98 9.47 -11.42 22.58
CA GLU A 98 9.12 -11.22 23.98
C GLU A 98 8.03 -10.16 24.18
N ASP A 99 8.00 -9.14 23.33
CA ASP A 99 6.98 -8.09 23.38
C ASP A 99 5.55 -8.66 23.23
N PHE A 100 5.37 -9.75 22.47
CA PHE A 100 4.08 -10.40 22.28
C PHE A 100 3.59 -11.20 23.50
N LYS A 101 4.47 -11.48 24.46
CA LYS A 101 4.07 -12.14 25.72
C LYS A 101 3.26 -11.22 26.64
N HIS A 102 3.28 -9.92 26.41
CA HIS A 102 2.65 -8.92 27.29
C HIS A 102 1.39 -8.28 26.72
N ILE A 103 1.10 -8.41 25.43
CA ILE A 103 -0.12 -7.87 24.83
C ILE A 103 -1.34 -8.61 25.40
N LYS A 104 -2.46 -7.90 25.58
CA LYS A 104 -3.71 -8.46 26.09
C LYS A 104 -4.83 -8.21 25.09
N ILE A 105 -5.34 -9.28 24.49
CA ILE A 105 -6.48 -9.28 23.60
C ILE A 105 -7.61 -10.00 24.32
N GLU A 106 -8.80 -9.42 24.31
CA GLU A 106 -9.97 -9.98 25.01
C GLU A 106 -10.50 -11.23 24.31
N GLU A 107 -10.48 -11.21 22.97
CA GLU A 107 -10.97 -12.29 22.15
C GLU A 107 -9.99 -13.46 22.13
N LYS A 108 -10.54 -14.67 22.02
CA LYS A 108 -9.73 -15.91 22.01
C LYS A 108 -9.22 -16.28 20.63
N SER A 109 -9.98 -15.95 19.58
CA SER A 109 -9.62 -16.28 18.21
C SER A 109 -9.18 -15.02 17.46
N ILE A 110 -7.97 -15.04 16.90
CA ILE A 110 -7.27 -13.87 16.35
C ILE A 110 -6.82 -14.15 14.93
N ALA A 111 -7.17 -13.29 13.96
CA ALA A 111 -6.53 -13.26 12.66
C ALA A 111 -5.25 -12.41 12.75
N LEU A 112 -4.10 -13.02 12.50
CA LEU A 112 -2.80 -12.37 12.58
C LEU A 112 -2.39 -11.85 11.20
N ILE A 113 -2.13 -10.53 11.11
CA ILE A 113 -1.74 -9.85 9.86
C ILE A 113 -0.60 -8.86 10.11
N ALA A 114 0.13 -8.52 9.04
CA ALA A 114 1.21 -7.53 9.10
C ALA A 114 1.43 -6.82 7.76
N SER A 115 2.11 -5.67 7.78
CA SER A 115 2.76 -5.14 6.57
C SER A 115 3.93 -6.04 6.17
N ALA A 116 4.34 -5.98 4.89
CA ALA A 116 5.37 -6.86 4.33
C ALA A 116 6.68 -6.88 5.14
N GLN A 117 7.05 -5.72 5.72
CA GLN A 117 8.28 -5.56 6.48
C GLN A 117 8.32 -6.41 7.76
N TYR A 118 7.15 -6.72 8.33
CA TYR A 118 7.00 -7.48 9.57
C TYR A 118 6.46 -8.90 9.35
N ALA A 119 5.84 -9.17 8.18
CA ALA A 119 5.18 -10.44 7.90
C ALA A 119 6.10 -11.67 7.89
N TRP A 120 7.39 -11.48 7.68
CA TRP A 120 8.39 -12.55 7.59
C TRP A 120 8.54 -13.40 8.87
N LYS A 121 8.15 -12.85 10.02
CA LYS A 121 8.31 -13.48 11.36
C LYS A 121 6.96 -13.86 12.00
N LEU A 122 5.85 -13.80 11.25
CA LEU A 122 4.51 -14.04 11.80
C LEU A 122 4.27 -15.50 12.25
N ASN A 123 5.01 -16.47 11.71
CA ASN A 123 4.91 -17.85 12.21
C ASN A 123 5.40 -17.97 13.67
N GLU A 124 6.48 -17.28 14.01
CA GLU A 124 7.01 -17.25 15.38
C GLU A 124 6.08 -16.46 16.31
N VAL A 125 5.52 -15.33 15.83
CA VAL A 125 4.50 -14.58 16.59
C VAL A 125 3.28 -15.46 16.87
N LYS A 126 2.81 -16.20 15.87
CA LYS A 126 1.71 -17.15 16.03
C LYS A 126 2.01 -18.16 17.14
N ALA A 127 3.19 -18.78 17.12
CA ALA A 127 3.58 -19.77 18.15
C ALA A 127 3.54 -19.16 19.56
N VAL A 128 4.09 -17.95 19.76
CA VAL A 128 4.05 -17.26 21.05
C VAL A 128 2.61 -16.97 21.52
N LEU A 129 1.73 -16.58 20.61
CA LEU A 129 0.33 -16.32 20.96
C LEU A 129 -0.42 -17.61 21.27
N GLU A 130 -0.19 -18.70 20.54
CA GLU A 130 -0.80 -20.01 20.78
C GLU A 130 -0.36 -20.61 22.13
N GLU A 131 0.91 -20.47 22.51
CA GLU A 131 1.41 -20.84 23.84
C GLU A 131 0.70 -20.09 24.98
N ARG A 132 0.18 -18.89 24.69
CA ARG A 132 -0.63 -18.08 25.61
C ARG A 132 -2.13 -18.43 25.60
N GLY A 133 -2.52 -19.41 24.78
CA GLY A 133 -3.89 -19.92 24.71
C GLY A 133 -4.82 -19.16 23.76
N TYR A 134 -4.29 -18.40 22.80
CA TYR A 134 -5.05 -17.85 21.69
C TYR A 134 -5.18 -18.86 20.56
N ASP A 135 -6.30 -18.83 19.84
CA ASP A 135 -6.48 -19.52 18.56
C ASP A 135 -6.08 -18.55 17.43
N VAL A 136 -4.98 -18.83 16.73
CA VAL A 136 -4.40 -17.88 15.79
C VAL A 136 -4.56 -18.33 14.33
N GLU A 137 -5.41 -17.61 13.60
CA GLU A 137 -5.57 -17.74 12.17
C GLU A 137 -4.47 -16.97 11.43
N LEU A 138 -3.61 -17.67 10.71
CA LEU A 138 -2.58 -17.08 9.85
C LEU A 138 -2.75 -17.61 8.43
N LYS A 139 -3.28 -16.80 7.52
CA LYS A 139 -3.63 -17.16 6.15
C LYS A 139 -2.73 -16.50 5.12
N LYS A 140 -2.76 -17.02 3.91
CA LYS A 140 -2.21 -16.37 2.72
C LYS A 140 -3.34 -15.65 1.99
N GLY A 141 -3.12 -14.38 1.66
CA GLY A 141 -4.03 -13.64 0.80
C GLY A 141 -3.88 -14.01 -0.67
N SER A 142 -4.52 -13.26 -1.54
CA SER A 142 -4.53 -13.45 -2.98
C SER A 142 -4.08 -12.19 -3.74
N GLY A 143 -3.81 -12.34 -5.04
CA GLY A 143 -3.41 -11.23 -5.89
C GLY A 143 -2.03 -10.69 -5.53
N ARG A 144 -2.00 -9.46 -5.04
CA ARG A 144 -0.79 -8.68 -4.78
C ARG A 144 -0.02 -9.06 -3.53
N VAL A 145 -0.61 -9.79 -2.60
CA VAL A 145 0.04 -10.22 -1.36
C VAL A 145 0.69 -11.59 -1.55
N LYS A 146 1.95 -11.73 -1.11
CA LYS A 146 2.76 -12.92 -1.37
C LYS A 146 3.10 -13.71 -0.11
N MET A 147 3.17 -13.05 1.05
CA MET A 147 3.56 -13.68 2.31
C MET A 147 2.33 -14.06 3.14
N LEU A 148 2.50 -15.02 4.06
CA LEU A 148 1.49 -15.35 5.06
C LEU A 148 1.21 -14.11 5.94
N GLY A 149 -0.06 -13.84 6.19
CA GLY A 149 -0.49 -12.70 7.02
C GLY A 149 -0.26 -11.32 6.40
N GLN A 150 0.37 -11.24 5.23
CA GLN A 150 0.65 -9.95 4.60
C GLN A 150 -0.64 -9.24 4.18
N VAL A 151 -0.72 -7.94 4.51
CA VAL A 151 -1.73 -7.01 3.97
C VAL A 151 -1.04 -5.90 3.18
N LEU A 152 -1.77 -5.35 2.24
CA LEU A 152 -1.49 -4.05 1.63
C LEU A 152 -2.67 -3.14 1.92
N GLY A 153 -2.44 -1.83 1.98
CA GLY A 153 -3.53 -0.87 2.20
C GLY A 153 -4.57 -0.82 1.07
N CYS A 154 -4.30 -1.54 -0.01
CA CYS A 154 -5.21 -1.75 -1.14
C CYS A 154 -5.56 -3.24 -1.34
N ASN A 155 -5.26 -4.12 -0.40
CA ASN A 155 -5.61 -5.54 -0.50
C ASN A 155 -5.68 -6.19 0.89
N TYR A 156 -6.90 -6.51 1.32
CA TYR A 156 -7.22 -7.18 2.58
C TYR A 156 -7.68 -8.62 2.39
N SER A 157 -7.38 -9.22 1.23
CA SER A 157 -7.82 -10.58 0.88
C SER A 157 -7.40 -11.67 1.87
N VAL A 158 -6.34 -11.45 2.65
CA VAL A 158 -5.89 -12.33 3.74
C VAL A 158 -6.96 -12.50 4.82
N LEU A 159 -7.84 -11.51 5.00
CA LEU A 159 -8.95 -11.50 5.96
C LEU A 159 -10.27 -12.02 5.37
N ARG A 160 -10.30 -12.34 4.06
CA ARG A 160 -11.51 -12.84 3.41
C ARG A 160 -11.97 -14.15 4.06
N ASN A 161 -13.24 -14.21 4.44
CA ASN A 161 -13.83 -15.35 5.12
C ASN A 161 -13.08 -15.76 6.42
N SER A 162 -12.43 -14.81 7.11
CA SER A 162 -11.84 -15.05 8.41
C SER A 162 -12.94 -15.32 9.44
N LYS A 163 -12.76 -16.40 10.22
CA LYS A 163 -13.65 -16.78 11.31
C LYS A 163 -13.17 -16.27 12.67
N ALA A 164 -11.99 -15.67 12.73
CA ALA A 164 -11.44 -15.10 13.94
C ALA A 164 -12.37 -14.00 14.50
N GLU A 165 -12.41 -13.85 15.82
CA GLU A 165 -13.23 -12.87 16.53
C GLU A 165 -12.63 -11.46 16.42
N ALA A 166 -11.29 -11.37 16.43
CA ALA A 166 -10.55 -10.13 16.31
C ALA A 166 -9.40 -10.24 15.30
N VAL A 167 -8.78 -9.12 14.98
CA VAL A 167 -7.59 -9.02 14.13
C VAL A 167 -6.46 -8.41 14.94
N LEU A 168 -5.26 -9.01 14.89
CA LEU A 168 -4.02 -8.40 15.34
C LEU A 168 -3.18 -8.00 14.14
N PHE A 169 -2.95 -6.70 13.97
CA PHE A 169 -2.03 -6.16 12.99
C PHE A 169 -0.66 -5.89 13.63
N VAL A 170 0.40 -6.42 13.03
CA VAL A 170 1.78 -6.17 13.41
C VAL A 170 2.42 -5.22 12.41
N GLY A 171 2.78 -4.03 12.88
CA GLY A 171 3.40 -3.00 12.05
C GLY A 171 3.09 -1.59 12.51
N ASP A 172 3.78 -0.64 11.88
CA ASP A 172 3.68 0.77 12.23
C ASP A 172 2.53 1.46 11.48
N GLY A 173 2.06 2.56 12.06
CA GLY A 173 1.01 3.40 11.50
C GLY A 173 -0.39 2.78 11.55
N LEU A 174 -1.40 3.60 11.27
CA LEU A 174 -2.82 3.24 11.44
C LEU A 174 -3.53 2.91 10.13
N PHE A 175 -2.92 3.19 8.97
CA PHE A 175 -3.59 3.01 7.68
C PHE A 175 -4.08 1.57 7.43
N HIS A 176 -3.18 0.58 7.60
CA HIS A 176 -3.53 -0.83 7.39
C HIS A 176 -4.55 -1.35 8.40
N PRO A 177 -4.39 -1.12 9.72
CA PRO A 177 -5.36 -1.63 10.69
C PRO A 177 -6.72 -0.92 10.63
N ILE A 178 -6.79 0.37 10.28
CA ILE A 178 -8.05 1.06 9.98
C ILE A 178 -8.78 0.37 8.82
N GLY A 179 -8.06 0.09 7.73
CA GLY A 179 -8.64 -0.62 6.60
C GLY A 179 -9.09 -2.04 6.95
N ALA A 180 -8.32 -2.78 7.76
CA ALA A 180 -8.71 -4.10 8.24
C ALA A 180 -9.99 -4.05 9.10
N LYS A 181 -10.15 -3.01 9.94
CA LYS A 181 -11.36 -2.82 10.75
C LYS A 181 -12.60 -2.53 9.88
N ILE A 182 -12.47 -1.66 8.90
CA ILE A 182 -13.56 -1.36 7.95
C ILE A 182 -13.90 -2.60 7.12
N TYR A 183 -12.88 -3.33 6.63
CA TYR A 183 -13.07 -4.53 5.81
C TYR A 183 -13.78 -5.67 6.55
N THR A 184 -13.45 -5.86 7.83
CA THR A 184 -13.98 -7.00 8.61
C THR A 184 -15.16 -6.67 9.50
N GLY A 185 -15.33 -5.41 9.90
CA GLY A 185 -16.25 -4.96 10.96
C GLY A 185 -15.90 -5.48 12.36
N LYS A 186 -14.73 -6.13 12.54
CA LYS A 186 -14.29 -6.74 13.80
C LYS A 186 -13.46 -5.78 14.64
N LYS A 187 -13.21 -6.14 15.91
CA LYS A 187 -12.17 -5.47 16.68
C LYS A 187 -10.81 -5.70 16.03
N VAL A 188 -10.02 -4.66 15.94
CA VAL A 188 -8.66 -4.69 15.40
C VAL A 188 -7.72 -4.10 16.42
N TYR A 189 -6.68 -4.82 16.73
CA TYR A 189 -5.59 -4.38 17.58
C TYR A 189 -4.35 -4.12 16.71
N ARG A 190 -3.62 -3.06 17.01
CA ARG A 190 -2.31 -2.77 16.41
C ARG A 190 -1.23 -3.03 17.45
N PHE A 191 -0.20 -3.73 17.06
CA PHE A 191 1.08 -3.76 17.76
C PHE A 191 2.16 -3.19 16.85
N SER A 192 2.80 -2.09 17.27
CA SER A 192 3.95 -1.48 16.61
C SER A 192 5.24 -1.99 17.26
N PRO A 193 6.03 -2.84 16.57
CA PRO A 193 7.29 -3.32 17.13
C PRO A 193 8.33 -2.21 17.31
N LEU A 194 8.23 -1.11 16.55
CA LEU A 194 9.17 0.01 16.62
C LEU A 194 9.01 0.79 17.94
N ASP A 195 7.76 1.15 18.27
CA ASP A 195 7.43 1.99 19.43
C ASP A 195 7.01 1.17 20.63
N LYS A 196 6.81 -0.14 20.45
CA LYS A 196 6.25 -1.10 21.44
C LYS A 196 4.85 -0.71 21.92
N GLU A 197 4.11 0.00 21.08
CA GLU A 197 2.74 0.41 21.35
C GLU A 197 1.76 -0.68 20.98
N PHE A 198 0.79 -0.91 21.88
CA PHE A 198 -0.34 -1.81 21.67
C PHE A 198 -1.64 -1.06 21.94
N GLU A 199 -2.55 -1.04 20.98
CA GLU A 199 -3.81 -0.31 21.10
C GLU A 199 -4.95 -1.00 20.33
N GLU A 200 -6.19 -0.78 20.75
CA GLU A 200 -7.37 -1.06 19.92
C GLU A 200 -7.59 0.08 18.93
N VAL A 201 -7.79 -0.28 17.67
CA VAL A 201 -7.95 0.69 16.57
C VAL A 201 -9.40 1.19 16.52
N THR A 202 -9.58 2.51 16.46
CA THR A 202 -10.87 3.16 16.22
C THR A 202 -10.94 3.71 14.79
N VAL A 203 -12.15 3.83 14.24
CA VAL A 203 -12.36 4.33 12.86
C VAL A 203 -13.28 5.55 12.78
N ASP A 204 -13.86 5.97 13.89
CA ASP A 204 -14.89 7.02 13.90
C ASP A 204 -14.40 8.34 13.32
N ASP A 205 -13.21 8.78 13.70
CA ASP A 205 -12.65 10.04 13.19
C ASP A 205 -12.23 9.92 11.72
N PHE A 206 -11.76 8.74 11.30
CA PHE A 206 -11.50 8.47 9.89
C PHE A 206 -12.80 8.56 9.08
N LEU A 207 -13.85 7.87 9.50
CA LEU A 207 -15.14 7.87 8.79
C LEU A 207 -15.78 9.27 8.77
N LYS A 208 -15.72 10.04 9.86
CA LYS A 208 -16.19 11.44 9.89
C LYS A 208 -15.46 12.31 8.85
N ARG A 209 -14.13 12.20 8.75
CA ARG A 209 -13.35 12.95 7.75
C ARG A 209 -13.74 12.56 6.32
N ARG A 210 -13.97 11.27 6.05
CA ARG A 210 -14.39 10.81 4.73
C ARG A 210 -15.80 11.31 4.37
N MET A 211 -16.73 11.26 5.33
CA MET A 211 -18.07 11.81 5.16
C MET A 211 -18.04 13.32 4.85
N LEU A 212 -17.22 14.09 5.56
CA LEU A 212 -17.02 15.52 5.28
C LEU A 212 -16.43 15.77 3.89
N SER A 213 -15.51 14.92 3.43
CA SER A 213 -14.96 15.02 2.07
C SER A 213 -16.03 14.80 1.02
N ILE A 214 -16.90 13.80 1.19
CA ILE A 214 -18.03 13.53 0.29
C ILE A 214 -19.00 14.72 0.31
N SER A 215 -19.39 15.22 1.50
CA SER A 215 -20.32 16.35 1.62
C SER A 215 -19.79 17.61 0.92
N LYS A 216 -18.51 17.93 1.11
CA LYS A 216 -17.89 19.09 0.40
C LYS A 216 -17.87 18.90 -1.12
N ALA A 217 -17.64 17.66 -1.58
CA ALA A 217 -17.65 17.37 -3.02
C ALA A 217 -19.06 17.47 -3.63
N MET A 218 -20.12 17.22 -2.85
CA MET A 218 -21.51 17.38 -3.31
C MET A 218 -21.86 18.83 -3.67
N GLU A 219 -21.21 19.81 -3.04
CA GLU A 219 -21.43 21.24 -3.28
C GLU A 219 -20.80 21.72 -4.59
N ALA A 220 -19.95 20.91 -5.21
CA ALA A 220 -19.24 21.28 -6.43
C ALA A 220 -19.97 20.81 -7.70
N ASP A 221 -20.03 21.71 -8.69
CA ASP A 221 -20.69 21.44 -9.97
C ASP A 221 -19.87 20.52 -10.87
N ARG A 222 -18.54 20.46 -10.68
CA ARG A 222 -17.63 19.83 -11.64
C ARG A 222 -16.47 19.14 -10.92
N GLY A 223 -16.23 17.89 -11.29
CA GLY A 223 -15.11 17.08 -10.78
C GLY A 223 -14.23 16.50 -11.87
N ALA A 224 -13.17 15.79 -11.46
CA ALA A 224 -12.37 14.99 -12.38
C ALA A 224 -11.94 13.66 -11.77
N ILE A 225 -11.88 12.62 -12.59
CA ILE A 225 -11.43 11.28 -12.27
C ILE A 225 -9.96 11.15 -12.64
N LEU A 226 -9.11 10.79 -11.69
CA LEU A 226 -7.67 10.71 -11.85
C LEU A 226 -7.25 9.27 -12.20
N VAL A 227 -6.47 9.12 -13.27
CA VAL A 227 -5.91 7.83 -13.71
C VAL A 227 -4.40 7.92 -13.70
N SER A 228 -3.74 7.09 -12.89
CA SER A 228 -2.28 7.02 -12.84
C SER A 228 -1.71 6.21 -14.01
N LYS A 229 -0.52 6.63 -14.51
CA LYS A 229 0.30 5.86 -15.46
C LYS A 229 1.01 4.68 -14.80
N LYS A 230 1.22 4.72 -13.48
CA LYS A 230 1.97 3.72 -12.71
C LYS A 230 1.35 2.33 -12.89
N ILE A 231 2.19 1.34 -13.22
CA ILE A 231 1.73 0.00 -13.64
C ILE A 231 0.77 -0.66 -12.66
N GLY A 232 1.02 -0.51 -11.35
CA GLY A 232 0.20 -1.10 -10.30
C GLY A 232 -0.96 -0.22 -9.81
N GLN A 233 -1.17 0.95 -10.41
CA GLN A 233 -2.20 1.91 -10.01
C GLN A 233 -3.10 2.32 -11.17
N LYS A 234 -2.81 1.85 -12.38
CA LYS A 234 -3.54 2.23 -13.59
C LYS A 234 -4.88 1.51 -13.68
N ARG A 235 -5.97 2.22 -13.42
CA ARG A 235 -7.34 1.70 -13.46
C ARG A 235 -8.22 2.47 -14.47
N LEU A 236 -7.76 2.56 -15.73
CA LEU A 236 -8.46 3.31 -16.78
C LEU A 236 -9.90 2.83 -17.00
N ASN A 237 -10.13 1.50 -17.04
CA ASN A 237 -11.47 0.94 -17.25
C ASN A 237 -12.43 1.32 -16.11
N LEU A 238 -11.95 1.35 -14.86
CA LEU A 238 -12.72 1.83 -13.71
C LEU A 238 -13.08 3.31 -13.88
N ALA A 239 -12.12 4.14 -14.27
CA ALA A 239 -12.35 5.57 -14.46
C ALA A 239 -13.38 5.86 -15.54
N LEU A 240 -13.33 5.13 -16.66
CA LEU A 240 -14.32 5.27 -17.75
C LEU A 240 -15.72 4.82 -17.30
N ARG A 241 -15.82 3.68 -16.57
CA ARG A 241 -17.10 3.24 -15.98
C ARG A 241 -17.67 4.30 -15.03
N LEU A 242 -16.85 4.85 -14.13
CA LEU A 242 -17.30 5.89 -13.19
C LEU A 242 -17.74 7.17 -13.92
N LYS A 243 -17.10 7.51 -15.04
CA LYS A 243 -17.55 8.62 -15.89
C LYS A 243 -18.92 8.37 -16.49
N ASP A 244 -19.17 7.19 -17.06
CA ASP A 244 -20.47 6.82 -17.63
C ASP A 244 -21.57 6.83 -16.55
N GLU A 245 -21.27 6.41 -15.34
CA GLU A 245 -22.21 6.45 -14.20
C GLU A 245 -22.49 7.88 -13.75
N ALA A 246 -21.46 8.74 -13.72
CA ALA A 246 -21.63 10.17 -13.44
C ALA A 246 -22.54 10.86 -14.45
N ASP A 247 -22.33 10.60 -15.75
CA ASP A 247 -23.15 11.17 -16.83
C ASP A 247 -24.63 10.75 -16.67
N LYS A 248 -24.91 9.49 -16.29
CA LYS A 248 -26.27 9.01 -15.98
C LYS A 248 -26.88 9.70 -14.76
N ALA A 249 -26.06 10.04 -13.76
CA ALA A 249 -26.47 10.76 -12.56
C ALA A 249 -26.53 12.29 -12.76
N GLY A 250 -26.31 12.78 -13.99
CA GLY A 250 -26.32 14.22 -14.30
C GLY A 250 -25.13 14.99 -13.74
N LYS A 251 -24.05 14.30 -13.36
CA LYS A 251 -22.82 14.92 -12.84
C LYS A 251 -21.77 15.04 -13.95
N ARG A 252 -21.18 16.24 -14.07
CA ARG A 252 -20.11 16.47 -15.06
C ARG A 252 -18.75 16.15 -14.47
N VAL A 253 -18.06 15.15 -15.03
CA VAL A 253 -16.69 14.80 -14.67
C VAL A 253 -15.82 14.60 -15.90
N ASP A 254 -14.57 15.02 -15.82
CA ASP A 254 -13.56 14.77 -16.84
C ASP A 254 -12.60 13.67 -16.35
N VAL A 255 -11.85 13.04 -17.27
CA VAL A 255 -10.83 12.05 -16.92
C VAL A 255 -9.45 12.65 -17.16
N ILE A 256 -8.61 12.67 -16.13
CA ILE A 256 -7.23 13.16 -16.18
C ILE A 256 -6.27 11.99 -16.10
N TYR A 257 -5.38 11.87 -17.08
CA TYR A 257 -4.34 10.84 -17.14
C TYR A 257 -2.99 11.45 -16.81
N LEU A 258 -2.38 11.02 -15.68
CA LEU A 258 -1.15 11.60 -15.14
C LEU A 258 -0.22 10.54 -14.56
N ASP A 259 1.06 10.86 -14.43
CA ASP A 259 2.07 10.00 -13.81
C ASP A 259 1.98 10.00 -12.29
N GLU A 260 1.86 11.17 -11.68
CA GLU A 260 1.73 11.34 -10.23
C GLU A 260 0.55 12.21 -9.86
N VAL A 261 -0.16 11.79 -8.82
CA VAL A 261 -1.25 12.57 -8.20
C VAL A 261 -0.65 13.36 -7.07
N THR A 262 -0.32 14.64 -7.32
CA THR A 262 0.22 15.56 -6.31
C THR A 262 -0.60 16.85 -6.27
N PRO A 263 -0.61 17.56 -5.11
CA PRO A 263 -1.29 18.85 -4.99
C PRO A 263 -0.82 19.87 -6.04
N GLU A 264 0.49 19.92 -6.33
CA GLU A 264 1.08 20.86 -7.29
C GLU A 264 0.56 20.63 -8.70
N LYS A 265 0.49 19.36 -9.15
CA LYS A 265 -0.04 19.02 -10.48
C LYS A 265 -1.53 19.32 -10.58
N LEU A 266 -2.29 19.00 -9.54
CA LEU A 266 -3.74 19.23 -9.54
C LEU A 266 -4.13 20.69 -9.37
N SER A 267 -3.28 21.53 -8.78
CA SER A 267 -3.52 22.97 -8.65
C SER A 267 -3.64 23.72 -9.98
N ASN A 268 -3.17 23.12 -11.08
CA ASN A 268 -3.30 23.67 -12.43
C ASN A 268 -4.68 23.45 -13.06
N PHE A 269 -5.56 22.69 -12.41
CA PHE A 269 -6.91 22.41 -12.86
C PHE A 269 -7.95 23.09 -11.95
N LEU A 270 -9.07 23.49 -12.54
CA LEU A 270 -10.15 24.18 -11.83
C LEU A 270 -11.34 23.24 -11.64
N TYR A 271 -11.14 22.18 -10.83
CA TYR A 271 -12.22 21.27 -10.42
C TYR A 271 -12.54 21.47 -8.95
N GLY A 272 -13.79 21.24 -8.57
CA GLY A 272 -14.25 21.34 -7.19
C GLY A 272 -13.97 20.08 -6.37
N TYR A 273 -13.70 18.95 -7.01
CA TYR A 273 -13.27 17.69 -6.39
C TYR A 273 -12.56 16.78 -7.37
N TYR A 274 -11.83 15.82 -6.84
CA TYR A 274 -11.20 14.75 -7.62
C TYR A 274 -11.66 13.37 -7.15
N VAL A 275 -11.71 12.41 -8.08
CA VAL A 275 -11.93 10.99 -7.81
C VAL A 275 -10.64 10.25 -8.11
N ASN A 276 -9.99 9.75 -7.10
CA ASN A 276 -8.70 9.11 -7.20
C ASN A 276 -8.85 7.61 -7.52
N THR A 277 -8.53 7.19 -8.73
CA THR A 277 -8.45 5.78 -9.09
C THR A 277 -7.01 5.23 -9.02
N ALA A 278 -6.05 5.98 -8.49
CA ALA A 278 -4.67 5.55 -8.26
C ALA A 278 -4.51 4.86 -6.90
N CYS A 279 -3.45 5.16 -6.15
CA CYS A 279 -3.24 4.62 -4.81
C CYS A 279 -4.28 5.15 -3.82
N PRO A 280 -5.03 4.31 -3.10
CA PRO A 280 -6.04 4.75 -2.13
C PRO A 280 -5.50 5.65 -1.01
N ARG A 281 -4.21 5.47 -0.63
CA ARG A 281 -3.58 6.30 0.40
C ARG A 281 -3.63 7.79 0.11
N ILE A 282 -3.60 8.19 -1.17
CA ILE A 282 -3.71 9.59 -1.56
C ILE A 282 -5.02 10.22 -1.04
N SER A 283 -6.12 9.46 -1.12
CA SER A 283 -7.41 9.93 -0.60
C SER A 283 -7.54 9.80 0.91
N TYR A 284 -6.85 8.85 1.54
CA TYR A 284 -7.02 8.55 2.96
C TYR A 284 -5.99 9.22 3.87
N ASP A 285 -4.72 9.27 3.45
CA ASP A 285 -3.63 9.81 4.25
C ASP A 285 -3.27 11.25 3.83
N ASP A 286 -3.24 11.52 2.51
CA ASP A 286 -2.72 12.77 1.97
C ASP A 286 -3.81 13.81 1.66
N PHE A 287 -5.08 13.51 1.94
CA PHE A 287 -6.23 14.32 1.52
C PHE A 287 -6.17 15.78 2.00
N GLU A 288 -5.55 16.05 3.15
CA GLU A 288 -5.39 17.40 3.71
C GLU A 288 -4.40 18.27 2.93
N LEU A 289 -3.54 17.66 2.12
CA LEU A 289 -2.60 18.37 1.26
C LEU A 289 -3.29 19.02 0.05
N PHE A 290 -4.49 18.53 -0.30
CA PHE A 290 -5.24 19.00 -1.46
C PHE A 290 -6.21 20.12 -1.10
N LYS A 291 -6.31 21.12 -1.97
CA LYS A 291 -7.20 22.29 -1.76
C LYS A 291 -8.69 21.93 -1.87
N VAL A 292 -9.01 20.85 -2.58
CA VAL A 292 -10.38 20.37 -2.81
C VAL A 292 -10.49 18.91 -2.42
N PRO A 293 -11.69 18.39 -2.15
CA PRO A 293 -11.87 17.00 -1.79
C PRO A 293 -11.27 16.04 -2.82
N ILE A 294 -10.59 15.00 -2.33
CA ILE A 294 -10.12 13.88 -3.14
C ILE A 294 -10.75 12.59 -2.64
N LEU A 295 -11.67 12.05 -3.44
CA LEU A 295 -12.52 10.90 -3.13
C LEU A 295 -11.93 9.61 -3.67
N THR A 296 -12.28 8.49 -3.05
CA THR A 296 -12.10 7.16 -3.66
C THR A 296 -13.22 6.85 -4.65
N PRO A 297 -13.08 5.78 -5.45
CA PRO A 297 -14.17 5.32 -6.31
C PRO A 297 -15.48 5.04 -5.55
N GLN A 298 -15.40 4.37 -4.40
CA GLN A 298 -16.57 4.02 -3.57
C GLN A 298 -17.22 5.27 -2.98
N GLU A 299 -16.45 6.26 -2.57
CA GLU A 299 -16.95 7.53 -2.08
C GLU A 299 -17.60 8.36 -3.19
N PHE A 300 -17.08 8.26 -4.41
CA PHE A 300 -17.73 8.86 -5.57
C PHE A 300 -19.05 8.17 -5.93
N GLU A 301 -19.11 6.83 -5.82
CA GLU A 301 -20.35 6.07 -5.98
C GLU A 301 -21.42 6.51 -4.96
N ILE A 302 -21.00 6.85 -3.71
CA ILE A 302 -21.89 7.45 -2.70
C ILE A 302 -22.35 8.85 -3.13
N LEU A 303 -21.42 9.70 -3.59
CA LEU A 303 -21.72 11.06 -4.05
C LEU A 303 -22.77 11.08 -5.15
N ILE A 304 -22.69 10.15 -6.11
CA ILE A 304 -23.65 10.08 -7.23
C ILE A 304 -24.89 9.20 -6.93
N GLY A 305 -25.03 8.67 -5.71
CA GLY A 305 -26.22 7.98 -5.24
C GLY A 305 -26.38 6.53 -5.69
N ILE A 306 -25.34 5.90 -6.24
CA ILE A 306 -25.37 4.47 -6.64
C ILE A 306 -24.87 3.52 -5.54
N ARG A 307 -24.30 4.05 -4.47
CA ARG A 307 -23.90 3.35 -3.24
C ARG A 307 -24.44 4.10 -2.04
N SER A 308 -24.86 3.37 -1.00
CA SER A 308 -25.23 3.96 0.27
C SER A 308 -24.02 4.05 1.22
N TRP A 309 -24.03 5.02 2.14
CA TRP A 309 -22.98 5.19 3.15
C TRP A 309 -22.85 3.98 4.09
N GLU A 310 -23.95 3.30 4.40
CA GLU A 310 -23.96 2.10 5.23
C GLU A 310 -23.13 0.96 4.61
N ASN A 311 -22.90 1.01 3.29
CA ASN A 311 -22.08 0.08 2.53
C ASN A 311 -20.70 0.68 2.21
N TYR A 312 -20.16 1.53 3.11
CA TYR A 312 -18.83 2.10 2.93
C TYR A 312 -17.77 1.02 2.95
N GLU A 313 -16.87 1.06 1.99
CA GLU A 313 -15.77 0.12 1.83
C GLU A 313 -14.46 0.85 1.52
N MET A 314 -13.36 0.25 1.93
CA MET A 314 -12.04 0.67 1.50
C MET A 314 -11.83 0.38 0.00
N ASP A 315 -11.12 1.26 -0.68
CA ASP A 315 -10.76 1.03 -2.08
C ASP A 315 -9.66 -0.04 -2.17
N GLU A 316 -9.97 -1.17 -2.79
CA GLU A 316 -9.03 -2.26 -3.03
C GLU A 316 -8.58 -2.28 -4.49
N ILE A 317 -7.33 -2.72 -4.72
CA ILE A 317 -6.78 -3.00 -6.04
C ILE A 317 -6.34 -4.47 -6.05
N LEU A 318 -7.17 -5.33 -6.56
CA LEU A 318 -7.01 -6.80 -6.56
C LEU A 318 -6.16 -7.29 -7.73
#